data_75100d05819cd93f9b9c833860358993
#
_entry.id   75100d05819cd93f9b9c833860358993
#
_cell.length_a   1.000
_cell.length_b   1.000
_cell.length_c   1.000
_cell.angle_alpha   90.00
_cell.angle_beta   90.00
_cell.angle_gamma   90.00
#
_symmetry.space_group_name_H-M   'P 1'
#
loop_
_entity.id
_entity.type
_entity.pdbx_description
1 polymer ?
#
loop_
_entity_poly.entity_id
_entity_poly.type
_entity_poly.pdbx_seq_one_letter_code
_entity_poly.pdbx_strand_id
1 'polypeptide(L)'
;MKKSLAIGMIGLAASAAAQACPDYLNTEMRKLSSKETINFCDSYAGKPMLIVNTASNCGYTPQFTGLEQLHQNYKDQGLVVVGFSSDDFFQEENDEADAATVCFEKYDVSFPVMATSSVRGRNANPVFKGLGEAQGYPKWNFNKYVVSAEGEVVAHFGSRVGPSSPELLTLIDEVTGGE
;
A
#
# COMPACT_ATOMS: atom_id res chain seq x y z
N MET A 1 40.79 17.83 -52.95
CA MET A 1 39.59 17.03 -52.83
C MET A 1 39.47 16.58 -51.39
N LYS A 2 38.67 17.25 -50.51
CA LYS A 2 38.47 16.91 -49.10
C LYS A 2 37.18 16.12 -48.98
N LYS A 3 37.19 14.85 -48.58
CA LYS A 3 36.02 14.02 -48.30
C LYS A 3 35.63 14.22 -46.82
N SER A 4 34.48 14.84 -46.57
CA SER A 4 33.88 14.89 -45.25
C SER A 4 33.16 13.57 -44.96
N LEU A 5 33.55 12.89 -43.90
CA LEU A 5 32.83 11.75 -43.32
C LEU A 5 31.75 12.29 -42.36
N ALA A 6 30.48 12.07 -42.68
CA ALA A 6 29.39 12.31 -41.75
C ALA A 6 29.18 11.09 -40.86
N ILE A 7 29.42 11.25 -39.55
CA ILE A 7 29.13 10.24 -38.53
C ILE A 7 27.67 10.40 -38.13
N GLY A 8 26.84 9.47 -38.55
CA GLY A 8 25.44 9.41 -38.11
C GLY A 8 25.35 8.90 -36.67
N MET A 9 24.89 9.75 -35.75
CA MET A 9 24.48 9.32 -34.41
C MET A 9 23.17 8.53 -34.50
N ILE A 10 23.24 7.22 -34.29
CA ILE A 10 22.05 6.38 -34.08
C ILE A 10 21.66 6.57 -32.62
N GLY A 11 20.62 7.37 -32.37
CA GLY A 11 20.01 7.48 -31.05
C GLY A 11 19.29 6.17 -30.71
N LEU A 12 19.77 5.43 -29.72
CA LEU A 12 19.00 4.35 -29.10
C LEU A 12 17.87 4.98 -28.31
N ALA A 13 16.64 4.91 -28.84
CA ALA A 13 15.44 5.18 -28.06
C ALA A 13 15.26 3.98 -27.12
N ALA A 14 15.59 4.16 -25.83
CA ALA A 14 15.19 3.21 -24.79
C ALA A 14 13.67 3.25 -24.68
N SER A 15 12.99 2.25 -25.22
CA SER A 15 11.59 2.01 -24.97
C SER A 15 11.46 1.58 -23.51
N ALA A 16 10.96 2.46 -22.64
CA ALA A 16 10.49 2.09 -21.32
C ALA A 16 9.28 1.17 -21.53
N ALA A 17 9.48 -0.13 -21.38
CA ALA A 17 8.38 -1.07 -21.30
C ALA A 17 7.53 -0.64 -20.11
N ALA A 18 6.27 -0.27 -20.36
CA ALA A 18 5.31 -0.06 -19.29
C ALA A 18 5.23 -1.35 -18.47
N GLN A 19 5.67 -1.30 -17.23
CA GLN A 19 5.67 -2.44 -16.34
C GLN A 19 4.21 -2.82 -16.08
N ALA A 20 3.83 -4.06 -16.45
CA ALA A 20 2.46 -4.52 -16.24
C ALA A 20 2.19 -4.58 -14.74
N CYS A 21 1.08 -3.97 -14.31
CA CYS A 21 0.66 -4.05 -12.92
C CYS A 21 0.43 -5.52 -12.52
N PRO A 22 0.92 -5.99 -11.37
CA PRO A 22 0.74 -7.38 -10.94
C PRO A 22 -0.73 -7.76 -10.76
N ASP A 23 -1.07 -9.01 -11.08
CA ASP A 23 -2.44 -9.52 -11.04
C ASP A 23 -3.12 -9.31 -9.68
N TYR A 24 -2.40 -9.43 -8.57
CA TYR A 24 -2.96 -9.25 -7.23
C TYR A 24 -3.38 -7.80 -6.93
N LEU A 25 -2.84 -6.81 -7.65
CA LEU A 25 -3.24 -5.41 -7.61
C LEU A 25 -4.27 -5.06 -8.69
N ASN A 26 -4.43 -5.88 -9.72
CA ASN A 26 -5.44 -5.66 -10.77
C ASN A 26 -6.82 -6.12 -10.28
N THR A 27 -7.33 -5.45 -9.26
CA THR A 27 -8.57 -5.79 -8.60
C THR A 27 -9.30 -4.55 -8.11
N GLU A 28 -10.63 -4.61 -8.14
CA GLU A 28 -11.48 -3.57 -7.57
C GLU A 28 -11.70 -3.83 -6.08
N MET A 29 -11.47 -2.81 -5.28
CA MET A 29 -11.75 -2.84 -3.84
C MET A 29 -12.68 -1.68 -3.49
N ARG A 30 -13.73 -1.96 -2.70
CA ARG A 30 -14.66 -0.94 -2.22
C ARG A 30 -14.03 -0.17 -1.04
N LYS A 31 -14.21 1.13 -1.00
CA LYS A 31 -13.81 1.95 0.15
C LYS A 31 -14.73 1.73 1.35
N LEU A 32 -14.17 1.87 2.54
CA LEU A 32 -14.87 1.72 3.81
C LEU A 32 -16.03 2.72 3.89
N SER A 33 -17.19 2.24 4.32
CA SER A 33 -18.44 3.02 4.46
C SER A 33 -18.82 3.83 3.21
N SER A 34 -18.50 3.33 2.02
CA SER A 34 -18.74 4.00 0.74
C SER A 34 -19.25 2.99 -0.31
N LYS A 35 -19.86 3.52 -1.38
CA LYS A 35 -20.20 2.75 -2.59
C LYS A 35 -19.09 2.84 -3.64
N GLU A 36 -18.08 3.68 -3.41
CA GLU A 36 -16.97 3.87 -4.34
C GLU A 36 -16.05 2.65 -4.33
N THR A 37 -15.71 2.17 -5.52
CA THR A 37 -14.66 1.17 -5.75
C THR A 37 -13.46 1.81 -6.42
N ILE A 38 -12.28 1.31 -6.14
CA ILE A 38 -11.05 1.68 -6.83
C ILE A 38 -10.37 0.42 -7.36
N ASN A 39 -9.86 0.45 -8.59
CA ASN A 39 -8.91 -0.52 -9.08
C ASN A 39 -7.50 -0.06 -8.71
N PHE A 40 -6.72 -0.92 -8.07
CA PHE A 40 -5.40 -0.56 -7.58
C PHE A 40 -4.40 -0.31 -8.72
N CYS A 41 -4.51 -1.04 -9.83
CA CYS A 41 -3.69 -0.79 -11.00
C CYS A 41 -4.00 0.56 -11.63
N ASP A 42 -5.30 0.89 -11.82
CA ASP A 42 -5.69 2.15 -12.43
C ASP A 42 -5.33 3.36 -11.57
N SER A 43 -5.36 3.20 -10.24
CA SER A 43 -5.16 4.30 -9.29
C SER A 43 -3.70 4.46 -8.84
N TYR A 44 -2.96 3.35 -8.74
CA TYR A 44 -1.67 3.32 -8.04
C TYR A 44 -0.54 2.65 -8.81
N ALA A 45 -0.73 2.21 -10.07
CA ALA A 45 0.37 1.66 -10.87
C ALA A 45 1.55 2.64 -10.92
N GLY A 46 2.76 2.13 -10.75
CA GLY A 46 3.98 2.91 -10.74
C GLY A 46 4.22 3.73 -9.45
N LYS A 47 3.44 3.48 -8.39
CA LYS A 47 3.62 4.12 -7.09
C LYS A 47 3.97 3.09 -6.02
N PRO A 48 4.96 3.37 -5.17
CA PRO A 48 5.22 2.54 -4.00
C PRO A 48 4.03 2.63 -3.03
N MET A 49 3.75 1.53 -2.33
CA MET A 49 2.62 1.45 -1.40
C MET A 49 3.04 0.92 -0.03
N LEU A 50 2.39 1.44 1.02
CA LEU A 50 2.37 0.87 2.36
C LEU A 50 0.95 0.34 2.60
N ILE A 51 0.79 -0.99 2.56
CA ILE A 51 -0.50 -1.66 2.76
C ILE A 51 -0.57 -2.21 4.18
N VAL A 52 -1.65 -1.87 4.91
CA VAL A 52 -1.81 -2.19 6.34
C VAL A 52 -3.17 -2.81 6.59
N ASN A 53 -3.23 -3.98 7.26
CA ASN A 53 -4.50 -4.48 7.78
C ASN A 53 -4.84 -3.82 9.12
N THR A 54 -6.03 -3.29 9.23
CA THR A 54 -6.47 -2.44 10.36
C THR A 54 -7.66 -3.04 11.10
N ALA A 55 -7.87 -2.59 12.33
CA ALA A 55 -9.07 -2.89 13.12
C ALA A 55 -9.30 -1.78 14.15
N SER A 56 -10.57 -1.54 14.51
CA SER A 56 -11.01 -0.44 15.36
C SER A 56 -10.74 -0.64 16.85
N ASN A 57 -10.77 -1.90 17.33
CA ASN A 57 -10.72 -2.26 18.76
C ASN A 57 -9.42 -2.98 19.15
N CYS A 58 -8.34 -2.71 18.45
CA CYS A 58 -7.02 -3.31 18.67
C CYS A 58 -6.16 -2.45 19.58
N GLY A 59 -5.30 -3.05 20.40
CA GLY A 59 -4.28 -2.32 21.16
C GLY A 59 -3.30 -1.54 20.27
N TYR A 60 -3.21 -1.86 18.98
CA TYR A 60 -2.41 -1.15 17.98
C TYR A 60 -3.17 -0.07 17.19
N THR A 61 -4.49 0.11 17.42
CA THR A 61 -5.30 1.14 16.73
C THR A 61 -4.71 2.56 16.82
N PRO A 62 -4.04 2.97 17.92
CA PRO A 62 -3.34 4.26 17.97
C PRO A 62 -2.26 4.46 16.88
N GLN A 63 -1.81 3.39 16.20
CA GLN A 63 -0.89 3.52 15.07
C GLN A 63 -1.49 4.27 13.87
N PHE A 64 -2.82 4.42 13.78
CA PHE A 64 -3.44 5.28 12.77
C PHE A 64 -2.86 6.70 12.76
N THR A 65 -2.62 7.30 13.93
CA THR A 65 -1.97 8.62 14.00
C THR A 65 -0.61 8.64 13.31
N GLY A 66 0.22 7.64 13.56
CA GLY A 66 1.53 7.56 12.91
C GLY A 66 1.46 7.21 11.43
N LEU A 67 0.48 6.40 11.01
CA LEU A 67 0.23 6.09 9.59
C LEU A 67 -0.23 7.34 8.84
N GLU A 68 -1.11 8.15 9.44
CA GLU A 68 -1.52 9.43 8.85
C GLU A 68 -0.36 10.41 8.74
N GLN A 69 0.48 10.55 9.77
CA GLN A 69 1.69 11.36 9.69
C GLN A 69 2.62 10.90 8.56
N LEU A 70 2.82 9.58 8.43
CA LEU A 70 3.61 9.00 7.37
C LEU A 70 2.99 9.29 5.99
N HIS A 71 1.66 9.12 5.83
CA HIS A 71 0.96 9.49 4.61
C HIS A 71 1.20 10.95 4.25
N GLN A 72 1.00 11.88 5.19
CA GLN A 72 1.20 13.30 4.93
C GLN A 72 2.64 13.65 4.54
N ASN A 73 3.64 13.00 5.15
CA ASN A 73 5.05 13.26 4.88
C ASN A 73 5.52 12.73 3.52
N TYR A 74 4.94 11.62 3.03
CA TYR A 74 5.44 10.90 1.86
C TYR A 74 4.51 10.93 0.64
N LYS A 75 3.27 11.39 0.75
CA LYS A 75 2.32 11.45 -0.38
C LYS A 75 2.84 12.26 -1.57
N ASP A 76 3.54 13.36 -1.32
CA ASP A 76 4.12 14.20 -2.36
C ASP A 76 5.38 13.59 -2.98
N GLN A 77 5.95 12.58 -2.34
CA GLN A 77 7.03 11.72 -2.86
C GLN A 77 6.49 10.48 -3.58
N GLY A 78 5.17 10.37 -3.69
CA GLY A 78 4.49 9.32 -4.44
C GLY A 78 4.06 8.10 -3.62
N LEU A 79 4.39 8.02 -2.32
CA LEU A 79 3.94 6.90 -1.48
C LEU A 79 2.42 6.89 -1.33
N VAL A 80 1.82 5.73 -1.51
CA VAL A 80 0.39 5.49 -1.25
C VAL A 80 0.26 4.64 0.02
N VAL A 81 -0.30 5.21 1.08
CA VAL A 81 -0.70 4.44 2.27
C VAL A 81 -2.13 3.95 2.06
N VAL A 82 -2.39 2.65 2.31
CA VAL A 82 -3.72 2.05 2.17
C VAL A 82 -4.03 1.17 3.37
N GLY A 83 -5.15 1.45 4.04
CA GLY A 83 -5.70 0.61 5.10
C GLY A 83 -6.67 -0.44 4.54
N PHE A 84 -6.70 -1.60 5.16
CA PHE A 84 -7.69 -2.65 4.92
C PHE A 84 -8.35 -3.03 6.24
N SER A 85 -9.57 -2.58 6.45
CA SER A 85 -10.38 -3.00 7.59
C SER A 85 -10.59 -4.53 7.55
N SER A 86 -10.38 -5.19 8.69
CA SER A 86 -10.53 -6.65 8.78
C SER A 86 -10.93 -7.11 10.17
N ASP A 87 -11.91 -8.01 10.23
CA ASP A 87 -12.31 -8.69 11.47
C ASP A 87 -11.71 -10.10 11.62
N ASP A 88 -10.71 -10.47 10.85
CA ASP A 88 -10.05 -11.78 10.93
C ASP A 88 -9.42 -12.08 12.30
N PHE A 89 -9.26 -11.06 13.15
CA PHE A 89 -8.72 -11.15 14.50
C PHE A 89 -9.74 -10.71 15.57
N PHE A 90 -11.02 -10.62 15.22
CA PHE A 90 -12.15 -10.34 16.14
C PHE A 90 -12.02 -9.01 16.89
N GLN A 91 -11.50 -7.98 16.20
CA GLN A 91 -11.26 -6.65 16.77
C GLN A 91 -11.75 -5.51 15.88
N GLU A 92 -12.54 -5.81 14.85
CA GLU A 92 -13.18 -4.76 14.04
C GLU A 92 -14.59 -4.49 14.54
N GLU A 93 -15.14 -3.32 14.23
CA GLU A 93 -16.53 -3.01 14.47
C GLU A 93 -17.44 -3.83 13.56
N ASN A 94 -18.61 -4.21 14.08
CA ASN A 94 -19.60 -4.98 13.30
C ASN A 94 -20.26 -4.14 12.20
N ASP A 95 -20.32 -2.83 12.38
CA ASP A 95 -20.87 -1.88 11.42
C ASP A 95 -19.73 -1.07 10.77
N GLU A 96 -19.74 -0.99 9.44
CA GLU A 96 -18.74 -0.20 8.70
C GLU A 96 -18.80 1.30 9.00
N ALA A 97 -19.95 1.85 9.38
CA ALA A 97 -20.05 3.26 9.75
C ALA A 97 -19.33 3.53 11.08
N ASP A 98 -19.39 2.58 12.03
CA ASP A 98 -18.65 2.68 13.28
C ASP A 98 -17.15 2.53 13.05
N ALA A 99 -16.73 1.59 12.20
CA ALA A 99 -15.33 1.45 11.77
C ALA A 99 -14.82 2.73 11.08
N ALA A 100 -15.62 3.33 10.21
CA ALA A 100 -15.30 4.58 9.54
C ALA A 100 -15.17 5.75 10.52
N THR A 101 -16.04 5.83 11.53
CA THR A 101 -15.96 6.83 12.60
C THR A 101 -14.64 6.72 13.35
N VAL A 102 -14.19 5.49 13.67
CA VAL A 102 -12.88 5.31 14.31
C VAL A 102 -11.77 5.81 13.39
N CYS A 103 -11.75 5.40 12.13
CA CYS A 103 -10.68 5.80 11.19
C CYS A 103 -10.68 7.30 10.91
N PHE A 104 -11.82 7.84 10.45
CA PHE A 104 -11.89 9.15 9.83
C PHE A 104 -12.18 10.28 10.82
N GLU A 105 -12.97 10.03 11.88
CA GLU A 105 -13.33 11.06 12.84
C GLU A 105 -12.42 11.06 14.09
N LYS A 106 -12.06 9.87 14.60
CA LYS A 106 -11.24 9.78 15.81
C LYS A 106 -9.75 9.94 15.54
N TYR A 107 -9.26 9.44 14.41
CA TYR A 107 -7.83 9.45 14.05
C TYR A 107 -7.51 10.35 12.86
N ASP A 108 -8.50 11.08 12.30
CA ASP A 108 -8.35 12.00 11.17
C ASP A 108 -7.63 11.38 9.95
N VAL A 109 -7.85 10.07 9.71
CA VAL A 109 -7.22 9.35 8.60
C VAL A 109 -7.69 9.93 7.27
N SER A 110 -6.77 10.36 6.43
CA SER A 110 -7.04 10.89 5.09
C SER A 110 -6.62 9.96 3.95
N PHE A 111 -5.81 8.95 4.23
CA PHE A 111 -5.49 7.92 3.24
C PHE A 111 -6.65 6.94 3.04
N PRO A 112 -6.75 6.29 1.86
CA PRO A 112 -7.83 5.35 1.58
C PRO A 112 -7.82 4.15 2.52
N VAL A 113 -9.00 3.82 3.06
CA VAL A 113 -9.25 2.60 3.82
C VAL A 113 -10.27 1.77 3.04
N MET A 114 -9.98 0.50 2.80
CA MET A 114 -10.86 -0.43 2.09
C MET A 114 -11.87 -1.05 3.05
N ALA A 115 -13.05 -1.37 2.50
CA ALA A 115 -14.13 -2.04 3.20
C ALA A 115 -13.67 -3.32 3.89
N THR A 116 -14.34 -3.65 4.98
CA THR A 116 -14.03 -4.83 5.77
C THR A 116 -14.02 -6.10 4.93
N SER A 117 -12.90 -6.78 4.95
CA SER A 117 -12.65 -7.99 4.17
C SER A 117 -11.64 -8.90 4.87
N SER A 118 -11.62 -10.18 4.46
CA SER A 118 -10.62 -11.11 4.97
C SER A 118 -9.22 -10.78 4.39
N VAL A 119 -8.21 -10.82 5.26
CA VAL A 119 -6.80 -10.53 4.93
C VAL A 119 -5.90 -11.75 5.06
N ARG A 120 -6.48 -12.93 5.38
CA ARG A 120 -5.70 -14.16 5.55
C ARG A 120 -6.43 -15.42 5.08
N GLY A 121 -5.63 -16.47 4.83
CA GLY A 121 -6.17 -17.78 4.45
C GLY A 121 -6.88 -17.80 3.09
N ARG A 122 -7.71 -18.81 2.87
CA ARG A 122 -8.36 -19.04 1.57
C ARG A 122 -9.34 -17.92 1.16
N ASN A 123 -9.91 -17.23 2.13
CA ASN A 123 -10.90 -16.18 1.91
C ASN A 123 -10.27 -14.78 1.82
N ALA A 124 -8.94 -14.67 1.94
CA ALA A 124 -8.27 -13.39 1.80
C ALA A 124 -8.68 -12.71 0.48
N ASN A 125 -8.87 -11.39 0.54
CA ASN A 125 -9.10 -10.59 -0.66
C ASN A 125 -7.91 -10.71 -1.63
N PRO A 126 -8.07 -10.38 -2.93
CA PRO A 126 -7.01 -10.59 -3.93
C PRO A 126 -5.69 -9.91 -3.57
N VAL A 127 -5.72 -8.69 -3.02
CA VAL A 127 -4.51 -7.96 -2.61
C VAL A 127 -3.76 -8.76 -1.53
N PHE A 128 -4.44 -9.14 -0.46
CA PHE A 128 -3.81 -9.90 0.63
C PHE A 128 -3.45 -11.35 0.26
N LYS A 129 -4.05 -11.93 -0.79
CA LYS A 129 -3.55 -13.19 -1.36
C LYS A 129 -2.16 -13.00 -1.91
N GLY A 130 -1.94 -12.01 -2.77
CA GLY A 130 -0.62 -11.75 -3.34
C GLY A 130 0.42 -11.38 -2.28
N LEU A 131 0.06 -10.50 -1.33
CA LEU A 131 0.92 -10.15 -0.20
C LEU A 131 1.30 -11.38 0.65
N GLY A 132 0.30 -12.21 0.96
CA GLY A 132 0.46 -13.41 1.77
C GLY A 132 1.29 -14.51 1.08
N GLU A 133 1.16 -14.66 -0.22
CA GLU A 133 1.96 -15.59 -1.04
C GLU A 133 3.42 -15.13 -1.13
N ALA A 134 3.65 -13.81 -1.22
CA ALA A 134 4.99 -13.25 -1.34
C ALA A 134 5.76 -13.25 0.00
N GLN A 135 5.14 -12.78 1.10
CA GLN A 135 5.82 -12.51 2.38
C GLN A 135 5.09 -13.08 3.61
N GLY A 136 4.13 -13.98 3.40
CA GLY A 136 3.31 -14.56 4.46
C GLY A 136 2.14 -13.67 4.89
N TYR A 137 1.04 -14.31 5.32
CA TYR A 137 -0.16 -13.62 5.78
C TYR A 137 0.04 -12.89 7.11
N PRO A 138 -0.75 -11.81 7.38
CA PRO A 138 -0.70 -11.12 8.66
C PRO A 138 -1.06 -12.10 9.80
N LYS A 139 -0.32 -11.99 10.90
CA LYS A 139 -0.54 -12.80 12.11
C LYS A 139 -1.35 -12.07 13.17
N TRP A 140 -1.57 -10.78 12.97
CA TRP A 140 -2.36 -9.90 13.82
C TRP A 140 -2.75 -8.62 13.06
N ASN A 141 -3.53 -7.72 13.68
CA ASN A 141 -3.83 -6.40 13.11
C ASN A 141 -2.60 -5.51 13.05
N PHE A 142 -2.61 -4.51 12.17
CA PHE A 142 -1.53 -3.54 11.94
C PHE A 142 -0.22 -4.18 11.48
N ASN A 143 -0.29 -5.28 10.69
CA ASN A 143 0.85 -5.71 9.88
C ASN A 143 0.98 -4.79 8.66
N LYS A 144 2.20 -4.51 8.24
CA LYS A 144 2.52 -3.59 7.15
C LYS A 144 3.30 -4.30 6.07
N TYR A 145 2.88 -4.07 4.83
CA TYR A 145 3.59 -4.55 3.65
C TYR A 145 4.07 -3.35 2.85
N VAL A 146 5.35 -3.32 2.54
CA VAL A 146 5.93 -2.33 1.63
C VAL A 146 5.96 -2.95 0.24
N VAL A 147 5.39 -2.24 -0.71
CA VAL A 147 5.31 -2.65 -2.12
C VAL A 147 6.04 -1.59 -2.95
N SER A 148 6.95 -2.02 -3.82
CA SER A 148 7.68 -1.12 -4.72
C SER A 148 6.77 -0.52 -5.80
N ALA A 149 7.28 0.46 -6.54
CA ALA A 149 6.58 1.06 -7.68
C ALA A 149 6.27 0.03 -8.79
N GLU A 150 7.07 -1.03 -8.89
CA GLU A 150 6.87 -2.15 -9.82
C GLU A 150 5.84 -3.16 -9.32
N GLY A 151 5.33 -2.98 -8.11
CA GLY A 151 4.37 -3.88 -7.47
C GLY A 151 5.01 -5.12 -6.84
N GLU A 152 6.31 -5.10 -6.56
CA GLU A 152 6.99 -6.15 -5.81
C GLU A 152 6.80 -5.96 -4.31
N VAL A 153 6.46 -7.03 -3.58
CA VAL A 153 6.34 -7.01 -2.12
C VAL A 153 7.73 -7.10 -1.52
N VAL A 154 8.32 -5.97 -1.14
CA VAL A 154 9.71 -5.88 -0.70
C VAL A 154 9.90 -6.22 0.78
N ALA A 155 8.88 -5.99 1.62
CA ALA A 155 8.95 -6.36 3.04
C ALA A 155 7.58 -6.54 3.69
N HIS A 156 7.57 -7.30 4.80
CA HIS A 156 6.43 -7.48 5.70
C HIS A 156 6.87 -7.24 7.14
N PHE A 157 6.24 -6.28 7.79
CA PHE A 157 6.47 -5.92 9.18
C PHE A 157 5.29 -6.31 10.06
N GLY A 158 5.56 -6.91 11.20
CA GLY A 158 4.53 -7.24 12.19
C GLY A 158 4.00 -6.02 12.94
N SER A 159 2.95 -6.21 13.72
CA SER A 159 2.22 -5.15 14.46
C SER A 159 3.12 -4.28 15.36
N ARG A 160 4.19 -4.86 15.93
CA ARG A 160 5.10 -4.16 16.87
C ARG A 160 5.99 -3.11 16.19
N VAL A 161 6.22 -3.24 14.90
CA VAL A 161 6.95 -2.24 14.11
C VAL A 161 6.00 -1.08 13.87
N GLY A 162 6.23 0.03 14.56
CA GLY A 162 5.39 1.23 14.46
C GLY A 162 5.63 2.01 13.17
N PRO A 163 4.71 2.90 12.77
CA PRO A 163 4.88 3.72 11.56
C PRO A 163 6.10 4.63 11.57
N SER A 164 6.63 4.97 12.74
CA SER A 164 7.83 5.81 12.91
C SER A 164 9.10 5.02 13.17
N SER A 165 9.07 3.68 13.06
CA SER A 165 10.27 2.88 13.32
C SER A 165 11.32 3.09 12.22
N PRO A 166 12.62 3.20 12.58
CA PRO A 166 13.68 3.49 11.62
C PRO A 166 13.74 2.48 10.47
N GLU A 167 13.56 1.19 10.76
CA GLU A 167 13.59 0.13 9.75
C GLU A 167 12.48 0.28 8.69
N LEU A 168 11.28 0.72 9.07
CA LEU A 168 10.19 0.97 8.13
C LEU A 168 10.45 2.25 7.33
N LEU A 169 10.89 3.33 8.00
CA LEU A 169 11.15 4.61 7.34
C LEU A 169 12.29 4.50 6.34
N THR A 170 13.40 3.82 6.69
CA THR A 170 14.51 3.58 5.75
C THR A 170 14.03 2.89 4.47
N LEU A 171 13.19 1.86 4.61
CA LEU A 171 12.70 1.15 3.43
C LEU A 171 11.70 1.99 2.62
N ILE A 172 10.90 2.83 3.28
CA ILE A 172 10.02 3.78 2.58
C ILE A 172 10.84 4.81 1.80
N ASP A 173 11.91 5.36 2.39
CA ASP A 173 12.83 6.26 1.70
C ASP A 173 13.43 5.59 0.45
N GLU A 174 13.87 4.34 0.58
CA GLU A 174 14.42 3.56 -0.54
C GLU A 174 13.40 3.38 -1.69
N VAL A 175 12.15 2.99 -1.39
CA VAL A 175 11.14 2.74 -2.44
C VAL A 175 10.54 4.00 -3.04
N THR A 176 10.62 5.14 -2.34
CA THR A 176 10.17 6.46 -2.84
C THR A 176 11.28 7.23 -3.55
N GLY A 177 12.51 6.70 -3.59
CA GLY A 177 13.66 7.37 -4.23
C GLY A 177 14.22 8.51 -3.39
N GLY A 178 13.98 8.53 -2.08
CA GLY A 178 14.62 9.42 -1.12
C GLY A 178 16.12 9.08 -1.01
N GLU A 179 16.99 10.10 -1.12
CA GLU A 179 18.43 9.99 -0.86
C GLU A 179 18.72 9.94 0.64
#